data_7273139b8a384256590aaf5e5916c2df
#
_entry.id   7273139b8a384256590aaf5e5916c2df
#
_cell.length_a   1.000
_cell.length_b   1.000
_cell.length_c   1.000
_cell.angle_alpha   90.00
_cell.angle_beta   90.00
_cell.angle_gamma   90.00
#
_symmetry.space_group_name_H-M   'P 1'
#
loop_
_entity.id
_entity.type
_entity.pdbx_description
1 polymer ?
#
loop_
_entity_poly.entity_id
_entity_poly.type
_entity_poly.pdbx_seq_one_letter_code
_entity_poly.pdbx_strand_id
1 'polypeptide(L)'
;MEKRDHYRNVFKSDHLSSYDLEDFMEQGRPLEFTIKHVTQELKTKVAGKIDANIAYFIEPIKPLVLNATNSKIVAKFANSPFVNDWNNLNIELYIQKGITFGKDTVQGIRIKDTPPKAITEHEINLIKGQVAIIVNLKDLNVFYSGLTPKKKTHKDIIEILKDKQIDLKQQSL
;
A
#
# COMPACT_ATOMS: atom_id res chain seq x y z
N MET A 1 1.09 -26.55 -4.90
CA MET A 1 0.16 -25.99 -5.91
C MET A 1 0.99 -25.47 -7.08
N GLU A 2 0.76 -25.96 -8.28
CA GLU A 2 1.42 -25.47 -9.49
C GLU A 2 0.99 -24.01 -9.72
N LYS A 3 1.95 -23.10 -9.88
CA LYS A 3 1.70 -21.69 -10.17
C LYS A 3 1.10 -21.59 -11.57
N ARG A 4 -0.19 -21.24 -11.66
CA ARG A 4 -0.85 -20.99 -12.95
C ARG A 4 -0.43 -19.62 -13.46
N ASP A 5 0.26 -19.57 -14.58
CA ASP A 5 0.62 -18.31 -15.23
C ASP A 5 -0.57 -17.79 -16.06
N HIS A 6 -1.10 -16.65 -15.65
CA HIS A 6 -2.17 -15.99 -16.42
C HIS A 6 -1.56 -15.40 -17.71
N TYR A 7 -2.26 -15.55 -18.84
CA TYR A 7 -1.78 -15.10 -20.18
C TYR A 7 -1.39 -13.61 -20.22
N ARG A 8 -1.92 -12.79 -19.31
CA ARG A 8 -1.65 -11.36 -19.20
C ARG A 8 -0.35 -11.02 -18.49
N ASN A 9 0.31 -12.00 -17.84
CA ASN A 9 1.59 -11.78 -17.15
C ASN A 9 2.73 -11.32 -18.10
N VAL A 10 2.55 -11.54 -19.40
CA VAL A 10 3.49 -11.04 -20.43
C VAL A 10 3.24 -9.58 -20.83
N PHE A 11 2.04 -9.04 -20.55
CA PHE A 11 1.69 -7.65 -20.80
C PHE A 11 1.99 -6.80 -19.57
N LYS A 12 3.29 -6.63 -19.29
CA LYS A 12 3.74 -5.87 -18.11
C LYS A 12 3.35 -4.41 -18.26
N SER A 13 2.51 -3.93 -17.35
CA SER A 13 2.28 -2.49 -17.14
C SER A 13 3.24 -1.97 -16.09
N ASP A 14 3.79 -0.78 -16.32
CA ASP A 14 4.59 -0.06 -15.32
C ASP A 14 3.72 0.47 -14.16
N HIS A 15 2.40 0.44 -14.34
CA HIS A 15 1.42 0.90 -13.36
C HIS A 15 0.59 -0.26 -12.81
N LEU A 16 0.10 -0.07 -11.59
CA LEU A 16 -0.75 -1.03 -10.89
C LEU A 16 -2.05 -1.26 -11.67
N SER A 17 -2.36 -2.51 -11.92
CA SER A 17 -3.57 -2.96 -12.62
C SER A 17 -4.49 -3.77 -11.70
N SER A 18 -5.75 -3.96 -12.10
CA SER A 18 -6.68 -4.83 -11.36
C SER A 18 -6.18 -6.26 -11.22
N TYR A 19 -5.36 -6.73 -12.16
CA TYR A 19 -4.75 -8.07 -12.11
C TYR A 19 -3.66 -8.19 -11.05
N ASP A 20 -2.86 -7.12 -10.86
CA ASP A 20 -1.88 -7.09 -9.77
C ASP A 20 -2.60 -7.19 -8.41
N LEU A 21 -3.79 -6.57 -8.28
CA LEU A 21 -4.60 -6.68 -7.07
C LEU A 21 -5.21 -8.09 -6.90
N GLU A 22 -5.65 -8.73 -7.99
CA GLU A 22 -6.13 -10.12 -7.96
C GLU A 22 -5.01 -11.05 -7.46
N ASP A 23 -3.80 -10.90 -7.97
CA ASP A 23 -2.63 -11.66 -7.51
C ASP A 23 -2.36 -11.41 -6.01
N PHE A 24 -2.50 -10.18 -5.52
CA PHE A 24 -2.33 -9.88 -4.09
C PHE A 24 -3.41 -10.55 -3.24
N MET A 25 -4.66 -10.56 -3.71
CA MET A 25 -5.77 -11.23 -3.01
C MET A 25 -5.58 -12.75 -2.96
N GLU A 26 -5.14 -13.37 -4.06
CA GLU A 26 -4.83 -14.81 -4.12
C GLU A 26 -3.69 -15.20 -3.16
N GLN A 27 -2.73 -14.28 -2.96
CA GLN A 27 -1.63 -14.44 -2.01
C GLN A 27 -2.04 -14.13 -0.56
N GLY A 28 -3.29 -13.75 -0.30
CA GLY A 28 -3.75 -13.33 1.03
C GLY A 28 -3.12 -12.02 1.51
N ARG A 29 -2.59 -11.20 0.61
CA ARG A 29 -1.99 -9.91 0.95
C ARG A 29 -3.07 -8.86 1.21
N PRO A 30 -2.90 -8.02 2.24
CA PRO A 30 -3.80 -6.90 2.47
C PRO A 30 -3.72 -5.90 1.31
N LEU A 31 -4.85 -5.27 0.98
CA LEU A 31 -4.94 -4.22 -0.04
C LEU A 31 -4.87 -2.81 0.57
N GLU A 32 -4.30 -2.68 1.76
CA GLU A 32 -4.01 -1.41 2.41
C GLU A 32 -2.59 -0.96 2.07
N PHE A 33 -2.45 0.28 1.60
CA PHE A 33 -1.18 0.86 1.16
C PHE A 33 -1.08 2.31 1.64
N THR A 34 0.16 2.80 1.71
CA THR A 34 0.45 4.18 2.08
C THR A 34 0.96 4.95 0.86
N ILE A 35 0.19 5.94 0.40
CA ILE A 35 0.66 6.88 -0.61
C ILE A 35 1.83 7.66 -0.02
N LYS A 36 3.01 7.50 -0.60
CA LYS A 36 4.22 8.25 -0.23
C LYS A 36 4.14 9.69 -0.75
N HIS A 37 3.77 9.85 -2.00
CA HIS A 37 3.53 11.11 -2.68
C HIS A 37 2.75 10.88 -3.97
N VAL A 38 2.23 11.94 -4.53
CA VAL A 38 1.60 11.94 -5.86
C VAL A 38 2.32 12.92 -6.78
N THR A 39 2.53 12.53 -8.02
CA THR A 39 3.06 13.42 -9.07
C THR A 39 1.99 13.70 -10.11
N GLN A 40 2.09 14.87 -10.76
CA GLN A 40 1.31 15.16 -11.98
C GLN A 40 2.22 14.99 -13.19
N GLU A 41 1.87 14.04 -14.05
CA GLU A 41 2.53 13.89 -15.34
C GLU A 41 1.69 14.58 -16.41
N LEU A 42 2.13 15.78 -16.80
CA LEU A 42 1.48 16.58 -17.82
C LEU A 42 2.11 16.33 -19.18
N LYS A 43 1.28 16.26 -20.24
CA LYS A 43 1.68 16.02 -21.65
C LYS A 43 2.39 14.70 -21.88
N THR A 44 2.26 13.76 -20.95
CA THR A 44 2.85 12.43 -21.05
C THR A 44 1.74 11.41 -21.26
N LYS A 45 1.93 10.46 -22.20
CA LYS A 45 0.97 9.36 -22.39
C LYS A 45 1.13 8.33 -21.27
N VAL A 46 0.27 8.39 -20.26
CA VAL A 46 0.22 7.41 -19.20
C VAL A 46 -1.11 6.67 -19.27
N ALA A 47 -1.07 5.35 -19.38
CA ALA A 47 -2.28 4.52 -19.47
C ALA A 47 -3.30 5.01 -20.52
N GLY A 48 -2.83 5.53 -21.66
CA GLY A 48 -3.67 6.06 -22.74
C GLY A 48 -4.22 7.48 -22.50
N LYS A 49 -3.82 8.15 -21.41
CA LYS A 49 -4.18 9.54 -21.10
C LYS A 49 -2.97 10.45 -21.28
N ILE A 50 -3.23 11.73 -21.62
CA ILE A 50 -2.18 12.72 -21.86
C ILE A 50 -1.69 13.31 -20.53
N ASP A 51 -2.61 13.46 -19.55
CA ASP A 51 -2.31 14.00 -18.22
C ASP A 51 -2.81 13.04 -17.16
N ALA A 52 -2.00 12.77 -16.16
CA ALA A 52 -2.36 11.85 -15.08
C ALA A 52 -1.74 12.24 -13.73
N ASN A 53 -2.51 12.05 -12.66
CA ASN A 53 -1.96 12.00 -11.30
C ASN A 53 -1.50 10.57 -11.03
N ILE A 54 -0.26 10.40 -10.55
CA ILE A 54 0.34 9.10 -10.28
C ILE A 54 0.71 9.02 -8.82
N ALA A 55 0.10 8.06 -8.10
CA ALA A 55 0.40 7.79 -6.70
C ALA A 55 1.54 6.77 -6.59
N TYR A 56 2.57 7.13 -5.86
CA TYR A 56 3.69 6.27 -5.47
C TYR A 56 3.49 5.83 -4.02
N PHE A 57 3.85 4.60 -3.72
CA PHE A 57 3.61 3.98 -2.43
C PHE A 57 4.89 3.84 -1.61
N ILE A 58 4.75 3.72 -0.28
CA ILE A 58 5.87 3.34 0.60
C ILE A 58 6.19 1.86 0.41
N GLU A 59 5.15 1.04 0.22
CA GLU A 59 5.27 -0.38 -0.06
C GLU A 59 5.88 -0.61 -1.46
N PRO A 60 6.67 -1.70 -1.66
CA PRO A 60 7.32 -2.01 -2.94
C PRO A 60 6.31 -2.58 -3.95
N ILE A 61 5.39 -1.74 -4.38
CA ILE A 61 4.40 -2.04 -5.43
C ILE A 61 4.48 -1.00 -6.54
N LYS A 62 3.90 -1.34 -7.70
CA LYS A 62 3.82 -0.42 -8.83
C LYS A 62 3.02 0.83 -8.48
N PRO A 63 3.35 2.00 -9.07
CA PRO A 63 2.55 3.21 -8.90
C PRO A 63 1.15 3.06 -9.49
N LEU A 64 0.18 3.78 -8.95
CA LEU A 64 -1.21 3.77 -9.38
C LEU A 64 -1.55 5.06 -10.13
N VAL A 65 -2.07 4.92 -11.35
CA VAL A 65 -2.68 6.04 -12.08
C VAL A 65 -4.03 6.37 -11.43
N LEU A 66 -4.14 7.56 -10.87
CA LEU A 66 -5.36 8.05 -10.25
C LEU A 66 -6.33 8.57 -11.30
N ASN A 67 -7.46 7.89 -11.47
CA ASN A 67 -8.56 8.46 -12.23
C ASN A 67 -9.28 9.57 -11.43
N ALA A 68 -10.22 10.26 -12.04
CA ALA A 68 -10.93 11.37 -11.40
C ALA A 68 -11.64 10.97 -10.09
N THR A 69 -12.21 9.75 -10.04
CA THR A 69 -12.87 9.23 -8.83
C THR A 69 -11.87 9.01 -7.70
N ASN A 70 -10.76 8.33 -7.98
CA ASN A 70 -9.71 8.07 -7.00
C ASN A 70 -9.03 9.38 -6.55
N SER A 71 -8.77 10.31 -7.47
CA SER A 71 -8.20 11.63 -7.14
C SER A 71 -9.09 12.41 -6.17
N LYS A 72 -10.42 12.36 -6.33
CA LYS A 72 -11.36 13.00 -5.39
C LYS A 72 -11.28 12.40 -3.99
N ILE A 73 -11.11 11.09 -3.88
CA ILE A 73 -10.98 10.42 -2.58
C ILE A 73 -9.66 10.81 -1.91
N VAL A 74 -8.56 10.82 -2.67
CA VAL A 74 -7.24 11.23 -2.15
C VAL A 74 -7.29 12.70 -1.69
N ALA A 75 -7.88 13.61 -2.47
CA ALA A 75 -8.08 15.00 -2.07
C ALA A 75 -8.89 15.13 -0.77
N LYS A 76 -9.95 14.33 -0.62
CA LYS A 76 -10.75 14.27 0.61
C LYS A 76 -9.90 13.83 1.80
N PHE A 77 -9.08 12.79 1.66
CA PHE A 77 -8.24 12.28 2.75
C PHE A 77 -7.11 13.24 3.12
N ALA A 78 -6.53 13.91 2.13
CA ALA A 78 -5.52 14.95 2.33
C ALA A 78 -6.12 16.27 2.88
N ASN A 79 -7.43 16.42 2.85
CA ASN A 79 -8.13 17.68 3.11
C ASN A 79 -7.57 18.85 2.27
N SER A 80 -7.14 18.55 1.05
CA SER A 80 -6.52 19.52 0.13
C SER A 80 -6.79 19.16 -1.33
N PRO A 81 -7.11 20.13 -2.21
CA PRO A 81 -7.21 19.90 -3.64
C PRO A 81 -5.83 19.88 -4.34
N PHE A 82 -4.75 20.22 -3.64
CA PHE A 82 -3.42 20.35 -4.21
C PHE A 82 -2.66 19.03 -4.11
N VAL A 83 -2.15 18.54 -5.23
CA VAL A 83 -1.45 17.26 -5.33
C VAL A 83 -0.19 17.21 -4.46
N ASN A 84 0.49 18.34 -4.27
CA ASN A 84 1.68 18.43 -3.41
C ASN A 84 1.41 18.09 -1.95
N ASP A 85 0.15 18.19 -1.50
CA ASP A 85 -0.25 17.85 -0.12
C ASP A 85 -0.63 16.37 0.01
N TRP A 86 -0.71 15.64 -1.11
CA TRP A 86 -1.14 14.23 -1.13
C TRP A 86 0.03 13.29 -0.81
N ASN A 87 0.41 13.27 0.45
CA ASN A 87 1.51 12.44 0.93
C ASN A 87 1.16 11.77 2.27
N ASN A 88 1.80 10.64 2.54
CA ASN A 88 1.62 9.86 3.77
C ASN A 88 0.15 9.49 4.08
N LEU A 89 -0.63 9.19 3.04
CA LEU A 89 -2.04 8.88 3.15
C LEU A 89 -2.26 7.37 3.11
N ASN A 90 -2.91 6.83 4.15
CA ASN A 90 -3.30 5.43 4.16
C ASN A 90 -4.59 5.24 3.36
N ILE A 91 -4.57 4.33 2.42
CA ILE A 91 -5.69 3.98 1.55
C ILE A 91 -5.91 2.48 1.52
N GLU A 92 -7.14 2.06 1.24
CA GLU A 92 -7.48 0.68 0.92
C GLU A 92 -7.97 0.61 -0.52
N LEU A 93 -7.37 -0.28 -1.30
CA LEU A 93 -7.75 -0.52 -2.70
C LEU A 93 -8.75 -1.65 -2.80
N TYR A 94 -9.61 -1.58 -3.82
CA TYR A 94 -10.48 -2.69 -4.21
C TYR A 94 -10.67 -2.73 -5.72
N ILE A 95 -11.14 -3.85 -6.23
CA ILE A 95 -11.47 -4.04 -7.64
C ILE A 95 -12.96 -3.77 -7.82
N GLN A 96 -13.30 -2.77 -8.60
CA GLN A 96 -14.66 -2.52 -9.07
C GLN A 96 -14.85 -3.23 -10.39
N LYS A 97 -15.80 -4.17 -10.44
CA LYS A 97 -16.25 -4.85 -11.67
C LYS A 97 -17.42 -4.08 -12.30
N GLY A 98 -17.68 -4.34 -13.58
CA GLY A 98 -18.85 -3.78 -14.25
C GLY A 98 -18.74 -2.29 -14.60
N ILE A 99 -17.53 -1.76 -14.76
CA ILE A 99 -17.32 -0.37 -15.21
C ILE A 99 -17.54 -0.33 -16.71
N THR A 100 -18.48 0.51 -17.16
CA THR A 100 -18.70 0.73 -18.60
C THR A 100 -17.64 1.67 -19.15
N PHE A 101 -16.93 1.22 -20.17
CA PHE A 101 -15.96 2.05 -20.91
C PHE A 101 -16.24 1.93 -22.41
N GLY A 102 -16.94 2.91 -22.97
CA GLY A 102 -17.47 2.85 -24.33
C GLY A 102 -18.52 1.73 -24.45
N LYS A 103 -18.25 0.73 -25.29
CA LYS A 103 -19.11 -0.45 -25.47
C LYS A 103 -18.69 -1.66 -24.61
N ASP A 104 -17.56 -1.55 -23.91
CA ASP A 104 -16.96 -2.63 -23.14
C ASP A 104 -17.28 -2.50 -21.65
N THR A 105 -17.35 -3.66 -20.99
CA THR A 105 -17.42 -3.74 -19.53
C THR A 105 -16.06 -4.18 -19.02
N VAL A 106 -15.44 -3.31 -18.21
CA VAL A 106 -14.11 -3.53 -17.66
C VAL A 106 -14.12 -3.54 -16.14
N GLN A 107 -13.02 -3.98 -15.56
CA GLN A 107 -12.75 -3.81 -14.13
C GLN A 107 -11.67 -2.76 -13.92
N GLY A 108 -11.72 -2.09 -12.78
CA GLY A 108 -10.75 -1.05 -12.45
C GLY A 108 -10.45 -0.98 -10.97
N ILE A 109 -9.31 -0.40 -10.64
CA ILE A 109 -8.91 -0.15 -9.26
C ILE A 109 -9.66 1.07 -8.72
N ARG A 110 -10.18 0.93 -7.50
CA ARG A 110 -10.80 1.99 -6.73
C ARG A 110 -10.17 2.09 -5.34
N ILE A 111 -10.17 3.29 -4.81
CA ILE A 111 -9.85 3.57 -3.41
C ILE A 111 -11.17 3.55 -2.63
N LYS A 112 -11.22 2.86 -1.49
CA LYS A 112 -12.38 2.96 -0.58
C LYS A 112 -12.54 4.40 -0.11
N ASP A 113 -13.78 4.85 0.03
CA ASP A 113 -14.14 6.22 0.45
C ASP A 113 -13.95 6.47 1.95
N THR A 114 -13.65 5.44 2.69
CA THR A 114 -13.27 5.47 4.10
C THR A 114 -11.81 5.07 4.25
N PRO A 115 -10.99 5.85 4.99
CA PRO A 115 -9.61 5.46 5.22
C PRO A 115 -9.56 4.16 6.04
N PRO A 116 -8.51 3.34 5.88
CA PRO A 116 -8.28 2.20 6.75
C PRO A 116 -8.26 2.63 8.22
N LYS A 117 -8.82 1.80 9.10
CA LYS A 117 -8.85 2.10 10.55
C LYS A 117 -7.44 2.44 11.04
N ALA A 118 -7.32 3.55 11.77
CA ALA A 118 -6.05 3.90 12.42
C ALA A 118 -5.59 2.75 13.34
N ILE A 119 -4.27 2.57 13.45
CA ILE A 119 -3.72 1.65 14.45
C ILE A 119 -4.03 2.25 15.81
N THR A 120 -4.67 1.47 16.67
CA THR A 120 -5.07 1.92 18.00
C THR A 120 -3.91 1.82 18.98
N GLU A 121 -3.95 2.62 20.05
CA GLU A 121 -2.98 2.52 21.14
C GLU A 121 -2.93 1.11 21.75
N HIS A 122 -4.09 0.45 21.83
CA HIS A 122 -4.16 -0.93 22.28
C HIS A 122 -3.36 -1.88 21.37
N GLU A 123 -3.44 -1.74 20.05
CA GLU A 123 -2.66 -2.55 19.11
C GLU A 123 -1.15 -2.27 19.22
N ILE A 124 -0.76 -1.01 19.46
CA ILE A 124 0.64 -0.63 19.69
C ILE A 124 1.14 -1.29 20.97
N ASN A 125 0.37 -1.25 22.04
CA ASN A 125 0.72 -1.88 23.31
C ASN A 125 0.82 -3.41 23.21
N LEU A 126 -0.05 -4.06 22.43
CA LEU A 126 0.07 -5.48 22.12
C LEU A 126 1.38 -5.80 21.40
N ILE A 127 1.73 -5.03 20.38
CA ILE A 127 2.99 -5.19 19.64
C ILE A 127 4.18 -4.98 20.59
N LYS A 128 4.15 -3.94 21.43
CA LYS A 128 5.18 -3.68 22.43
C LYS A 128 5.39 -4.88 23.36
N GLY A 129 4.31 -5.47 23.86
CA GLY A 129 4.36 -6.68 24.67
C GLY A 129 4.95 -7.89 23.94
N GLN A 130 4.55 -8.10 22.68
CA GLN A 130 5.08 -9.19 21.85
C GLN A 130 6.57 -9.01 21.55
N VAL A 131 7.00 -7.77 21.25
CA VAL A 131 8.41 -7.45 20.99
C VAL A 131 9.26 -7.57 22.25
N ALA A 132 8.72 -7.27 23.42
CA ALA A 132 9.46 -7.34 24.70
C ALA A 132 10.01 -8.75 24.98
N ILE A 133 9.26 -9.81 24.65
CA ILE A 133 9.64 -11.19 24.90
C ILE A 133 10.58 -11.80 23.85
N ILE A 134 10.88 -11.10 22.78
CA ILE A 134 11.81 -11.56 21.73
C ILE A 134 13.24 -11.49 22.28
N VAL A 135 13.99 -12.59 22.15
CA VAL A 135 15.32 -12.73 22.76
C VAL A 135 16.47 -12.75 21.75
N ASN A 136 16.20 -12.74 20.45
CA ASN A 136 17.23 -12.71 19.41
C ASN A 136 16.79 -11.99 18.15
N LEU A 137 17.76 -11.58 17.32
CA LEU A 137 17.53 -10.83 16.08
C LEU A 137 16.76 -11.63 15.01
N LYS A 138 16.92 -12.96 14.99
CA LYS A 138 16.23 -13.81 14.01
C LYS A 138 14.72 -13.78 14.25
N ASP A 139 14.30 -13.95 15.49
CA ASP A 139 12.88 -13.91 15.86
C ASP A 139 12.29 -12.50 15.67
N LEU A 140 13.07 -11.46 15.94
CA LEU A 140 12.66 -10.08 15.66
C LEU A 140 12.41 -9.85 14.17
N ASN A 141 13.26 -10.40 13.30
CA ASN A 141 13.06 -10.30 11.84
C ASN A 141 11.83 -11.10 11.36
N VAL A 142 11.58 -12.27 11.95
CA VAL A 142 10.37 -13.07 11.67
C VAL A 142 9.14 -12.28 12.09
N PHE A 143 9.14 -11.72 13.29
CA PHE A 143 8.04 -10.87 13.78
C PHE A 143 7.79 -9.68 12.86
N TYR A 144 8.84 -8.93 12.50
CA TYR A 144 8.74 -7.81 11.56
C TYR A 144 8.15 -8.24 10.21
N SER A 145 8.58 -9.38 9.68
CA SER A 145 8.09 -9.90 8.40
C SER A 145 6.58 -10.17 8.43
N GLY A 146 6.05 -10.63 9.55
CA GLY A 146 4.63 -10.91 9.77
C GLY A 146 3.75 -9.66 9.98
N LEU A 147 4.34 -8.49 10.21
CA LEU A 147 3.55 -7.26 10.35
C LEU A 147 2.93 -6.82 9.03
N THR A 148 1.71 -6.27 9.09
CA THR A 148 1.09 -5.64 7.92
C THR A 148 1.87 -4.41 7.47
N PRO A 149 1.81 -4.02 6.19
CA PRO A 149 2.50 -2.83 5.69
C PRO A 149 2.24 -1.58 6.53
N LYS A 150 1.00 -1.35 6.91
CA LYS A 150 0.58 -0.24 7.78
C LYS A 150 1.29 -0.24 9.14
N LYS A 151 1.43 -1.41 9.77
CA LYS A 151 2.16 -1.54 11.05
C LYS A 151 3.66 -1.32 10.86
N LYS A 152 4.22 -1.73 9.72
CA LYS A 152 5.63 -1.49 9.37
C LYS A 152 5.97 -0.02 9.15
N THR A 153 5.00 0.81 8.80
CA THR A 153 5.20 2.25 8.54
C THR A 153 4.77 3.14 9.71
N HIS A 154 4.16 2.56 10.76
CA HIS A 154 3.70 3.32 11.91
C HIS A 154 4.88 3.75 12.79
N LYS A 155 4.97 5.06 13.07
CA LYS A 155 6.11 5.68 13.78
C LYS A 155 6.44 4.97 15.10
N ASP A 156 5.45 4.79 15.97
CA ASP A 156 5.67 4.22 17.30
C ASP A 156 6.09 2.74 17.23
N ILE A 157 5.56 1.99 16.24
CA ILE A 157 5.95 0.59 16.04
C ILE A 157 7.39 0.50 15.52
N ILE A 158 7.79 1.39 14.61
CA ILE A 158 9.17 1.47 14.13
C ILE A 158 10.12 1.76 15.29
N GLU A 159 9.77 2.67 16.18
CA GLU A 159 10.57 3.03 17.35
C GLU A 159 10.73 1.81 18.29
N ILE A 160 9.62 1.15 18.64
CA ILE A 160 9.65 -0.08 19.46
C ILE A 160 10.57 -1.16 18.86
N LEU A 161 10.52 -1.37 17.55
CA LEU A 161 11.33 -2.38 16.86
C LEU A 161 12.82 -1.98 16.80
N LYS A 162 13.13 -0.70 16.58
CA LYS A 162 14.50 -0.18 16.59
C LYS A 162 15.16 -0.29 17.95
N ASP A 163 14.46 0.10 19.01
CA ASP A 163 14.96 0.01 20.37
C ASP A 163 15.29 -1.44 20.72
N LYS A 164 14.37 -2.36 20.41
CA LYS A 164 14.60 -3.80 20.62
C LYS A 164 15.80 -4.32 19.81
N GLN A 165 15.96 -3.87 18.58
CA GLN A 165 17.10 -4.25 17.75
C GLN A 165 18.44 -3.79 18.34
N ILE A 166 18.47 -2.59 18.91
CA ILE A 166 19.65 -2.04 19.59
C ILE A 166 19.98 -2.89 20.82
N ASP A 167 18.98 -3.15 21.68
CA ASP A 167 19.15 -3.96 22.89
C ASP A 167 19.70 -5.35 22.58
N LEU A 168 19.14 -6.03 21.58
CA LEU A 168 19.58 -7.38 21.20
C LEU A 168 20.99 -7.40 20.60
N LYS A 169 21.40 -6.33 19.91
CA LYS A 169 22.79 -6.20 19.41
C LYS A 169 23.78 -5.98 20.54
N GLN A 170 23.44 -5.21 21.58
CA GLN A 170 24.30 -4.96 22.73
C GLN A 170 24.47 -6.21 23.60
N GLN A 171 23.46 -7.08 23.67
CA GLN A 171 23.52 -8.35 24.40
C GLN A 171 24.35 -9.43 23.69
N SER A 172 24.67 -9.23 22.41
CA SER A 172 25.41 -10.18 21.58
C SER A 172 26.91 -9.88 21.50
N LEU A 173 27.38 -8.83 22.19
CA LEU A 173 28.79 -8.40 22.33
C LEU A 173 29.35 -8.86 23.67
#